data_5b2db2bfd5e36573af3797432774cb29
#
_entry.id   5b2db2bfd5e36573af3797432774cb29
#
_cell.length_a   1.000
_cell.length_b   1.000
_cell.length_c   1.000
_cell.angle_alpha   90.00
_cell.angle_beta   90.00
_cell.angle_gamma   90.00
#
_symmetry.space_group_name_H-M   'P 1'
#
loop_
_entity.id
_entity.type
_entity.pdbx_description
1 polymer ?
#
loop_
_entity_poly.entity_id
_entity_poly.type
_entity_poly.pdbx_seq_one_letter_code
_entity_poly.pdbx_strand_id
1 'polypeptide(L)'
;MHLHEAEILSIHWTGEIESEWTRKVIAKQNADVRGIEDCLAGMREAAEGWEVAGYSKHIDKFEPVDAKDRHVAAAAYKLSLDDWPGQPVALVTKNVKDFPQKAFADTLVTQYSMAGYLDALYVEVPKVVASIVEGCRKKLKAPRLTREEYVAVLMKNGCVGLAHAMSARWAVECPALAKDGTLYYLSEAVTIKTRQPKTPAKRRP
;
A
#
# COMPACT_ATOMS: atom_id res chain seq x y z
N MET A 1 -8.27 -3.29 6.62
CA MET A 1 -9.16 -3.86 7.65
C MET A 1 -8.35 -4.42 8.84
N HIS A 2 -7.43 -5.40 8.71
CA HIS A 2 -6.74 -6.00 9.87
C HIS A 2 -5.99 -5.04 10.81
N LEU A 3 -5.45 -3.93 10.30
CA LEU A 3 -4.84 -2.89 11.13
C LEU A 3 -5.89 -2.10 11.93
N HIS A 4 -7.07 -1.91 11.35
CA HIS A 4 -8.21 -1.30 12.01
C HIS A 4 -8.80 -2.22 13.08
N GLU A 5 -9.01 -3.50 12.77
CA GLU A 5 -9.44 -4.54 13.72
C GLU A 5 -8.49 -4.67 14.93
N ALA A 6 -7.20 -4.38 14.74
CA ALA A 6 -6.19 -4.36 15.79
C ALA A 6 -6.09 -3.01 16.53
N GLU A 7 -7.00 -2.06 16.27
CA GLU A 7 -7.05 -0.72 16.88
C GLU A 7 -5.76 0.12 16.70
N ILE A 8 -4.96 -0.21 15.66
CA ILE A 8 -3.73 0.53 15.34
C ILE A 8 -4.03 1.83 14.60
N LEU A 9 -5.11 1.84 13.81
CA LEU A 9 -5.57 3.00 13.05
C LEU A 9 -7.07 2.91 12.81
N SER A 10 -7.71 4.05 12.57
CA SER A 10 -9.06 4.13 12.02
C SER A 10 -9.01 4.35 10.51
N ILE A 11 -9.85 3.63 9.77
CA ILE A 11 -9.94 3.73 8.31
C ILE A 11 -11.18 4.52 7.94
N HIS A 12 -10.98 5.54 7.11
CA HIS A 12 -12.06 6.40 6.66
C HIS A 12 -11.99 6.62 5.14
N TRP A 13 -13.14 6.77 4.50
CA TRP A 13 -13.25 7.15 3.09
C TRP A 13 -14.56 7.91 2.85
N THR A 14 -14.79 8.40 1.63
CA THR A 14 -16.03 9.07 1.25
C THR A 14 -16.87 8.18 0.35
N GLY A 15 -18.18 8.42 0.29
CA GLY A 15 -19.04 7.76 -0.68
C GLY A 15 -18.62 8.00 -2.14
N GLU A 16 -17.96 9.13 -2.43
CA GLU A 16 -17.39 9.42 -3.75
C GLU A 16 -16.20 8.51 -4.09
N ILE A 17 -15.26 8.33 -3.15
CA ILE A 17 -14.14 7.37 -3.28
C ILE A 17 -14.68 5.96 -3.53
N GLU A 18 -15.69 5.55 -2.77
CA GLU A 18 -16.33 4.24 -2.92
C GLU A 18 -16.95 4.07 -4.30
N SER A 19 -17.70 5.06 -4.77
CA SER A 19 -18.33 5.06 -6.10
C SER A 19 -17.29 4.99 -7.23
N GLU A 20 -16.17 5.72 -7.09
CA GLU A 20 -15.08 5.66 -8.06
C GLU A 20 -14.39 4.29 -8.08
N TRP A 21 -14.10 3.74 -6.91
CA TRP A 21 -13.49 2.43 -6.79
C TRP A 21 -14.37 1.35 -7.42
N THR A 22 -15.65 1.32 -7.07
CA THR A 22 -16.64 0.37 -7.61
C THR A 22 -16.70 0.42 -9.13
N ARG A 23 -16.82 1.62 -9.70
CA ARG A 23 -16.85 1.83 -11.16
C ARG A 23 -15.58 1.32 -11.84
N LYS A 24 -14.40 1.59 -11.24
CA LYS A 24 -13.12 1.14 -11.78
C LYS A 24 -12.95 -0.37 -11.72
N VAL A 25 -13.43 -1.03 -10.66
CA VAL A 25 -13.35 -2.50 -10.51
C VAL A 25 -14.27 -3.19 -11.51
N ILE A 26 -15.51 -2.73 -11.64
CA ILE A 26 -16.46 -3.27 -12.64
C ILE A 26 -15.87 -3.16 -14.06
N ALA A 27 -15.36 -1.97 -14.42
CA ALA A 27 -14.86 -1.73 -15.77
C ALA A 27 -13.60 -2.53 -16.14
N LYS A 28 -12.71 -2.81 -15.17
CA LYS A 28 -11.41 -3.43 -15.45
C LYS A 28 -11.40 -4.95 -15.28
N GLN A 29 -12.20 -5.50 -14.39
CA GLN A 29 -12.09 -6.89 -13.98
C GLN A 29 -13.25 -7.75 -14.43
N ASN A 30 -14.23 -7.18 -15.14
CA ASN A 30 -15.48 -7.88 -15.47
C ASN A 30 -16.08 -8.56 -14.22
N ALA A 31 -15.89 -7.90 -13.05
CA ALA A 31 -16.18 -8.48 -11.76
C ALA A 31 -17.69 -8.57 -11.55
N ASP A 32 -18.11 -9.61 -10.83
CA ASP A 32 -19.49 -9.77 -10.42
C ASP A 32 -19.91 -8.61 -9.51
N VAL A 33 -20.93 -7.88 -9.91
CA VAL A 33 -21.48 -6.73 -9.17
C VAL A 33 -21.87 -7.12 -7.74
N ARG A 34 -22.48 -8.30 -7.58
CA ARG A 34 -22.90 -8.81 -6.27
C ARG A 34 -21.70 -9.05 -5.35
N GLY A 35 -20.62 -9.63 -5.89
CA GLY A 35 -19.39 -9.83 -5.11
C GLY A 35 -18.72 -8.50 -4.68
N ILE A 36 -18.89 -7.44 -5.47
CA ILE A 36 -18.44 -6.08 -5.11
C ILE A 36 -19.30 -5.51 -3.98
N GLU A 37 -20.61 -5.64 -4.09
CA GLU A 37 -21.55 -5.18 -3.05
C GLU A 37 -21.33 -5.88 -1.72
N ASP A 38 -21.13 -7.21 -1.73
CA ASP A 38 -20.79 -7.99 -0.54
C ASP A 38 -19.46 -7.55 0.08
N CYS A 39 -18.45 -7.25 -0.76
CA CYS A 39 -17.17 -6.72 -0.32
C CYS A 39 -17.31 -5.35 0.36
N LEU A 40 -18.08 -4.44 -0.24
CA LEU A 40 -18.36 -3.12 0.33
C LEU A 40 -19.12 -3.20 1.64
N ALA A 41 -20.13 -4.06 1.71
CA ALA A 41 -20.87 -4.28 2.95
C ALA A 41 -19.96 -4.76 4.08
N GLY A 42 -19.08 -5.74 3.79
CA GLY A 42 -18.10 -6.21 4.76
C GLY A 42 -17.06 -5.14 5.16
N MET A 43 -16.65 -4.27 4.23
CA MET A 43 -15.77 -3.15 4.54
C MET A 43 -16.43 -2.13 5.47
N ARG A 44 -17.67 -1.76 5.21
CA ARG A 44 -18.44 -0.80 6.03
C ARG A 44 -18.72 -1.36 7.42
N GLU A 45 -19.09 -2.63 7.51
CA GLU A 45 -19.31 -3.33 8.79
C GLU A 45 -18.03 -3.36 9.62
N ALA A 46 -16.90 -3.66 8.99
CA ALA A 46 -15.61 -3.75 9.69
C ALA A 46 -14.99 -2.39 10.04
N ALA A 47 -15.46 -1.28 9.49
CA ALA A 47 -14.97 0.08 9.76
C ALA A 47 -16.13 0.98 10.19
N GLU A 48 -16.61 0.79 11.41
CA GLU A 48 -17.64 1.65 11.98
C GLU A 48 -17.22 3.13 11.92
N GLY A 49 -18.15 4.00 11.47
CA GLY A 49 -17.84 5.42 11.28
C GLY A 49 -16.90 5.73 10.10
N TRP A 50 -16.83 4.86 9.12
CA TRP A 50 -15.95 4.97 7.95
C TRP A 50 -16.21 6.22 7.09
N GLU A 51 -17.45 6.69 7.03
CA GLU A 51 -17.84 7.72 6.08
C GLU A 51 -17.46 9.11 6.55
N VAL A 52 -16.68 9.81 5.73
CA VAL A 52 -16.40 11.24 5.89
C VAL A 52 -17.37 12.03 5.02
N ALA A 53 -18.36 12.67 5.64
CA ALA A 53 -19.32 13.51 4.96
C ALA A 53 -19.07 15.00 5.22
N GLY A 54 -19.65 15.93 4.43
CA GLY A 54 -19.59 17.37 4.65
C GLY A 54 -18.21 18.01 4.37
N TYR A 55 -17.32 17.36 3.66
CA TYR A 55 -16.00 17.87 3.29
C TYR A 55 -16.02 18.91 2.17
N SER A 56 -17.11 19.02 1.42
CA SER A 56 -17.22 19.90 0.24
C SER A 56 -16.90 21.37 0.51
N LYS A 57 -17.18 21.87 1.71
CA LYS A 57 -16.82 23.23 2.16
C LYS A 57 -15.31 23.50 2.19
N HIS A 58 -14.47 22.46 2.11
CA HIS A 58 -13.02 22.55 2.16
C HIS A 58 -12.32 22.29 0.83
N ILE A 59 -13.04 21.98 -0.24
CA ILE A 59 -12.48 21.63 -1.55
C ILE A 59 -11.59 22.75 -2.10
N ASP A 60 -12.03 24.00 -2.01
CA ASP A 60 -11.32 25.17 -2.55
C ASP A 60 -9.98 25.43 -1.84
N LYS A 61 -9.81 24.96 -0.60
CA LYS A 61 -8.52 25.05 0.11
C LYS A 61 -7.40 24.27 -0.61
N PHE A 62 -7.76 23.23 -1.37
CA PHE A 62 -6.82 22.33 -2.00
C PHE A 62 -6.61 22.59 -3.49
N GLU A 63 -6.61 23.87 -3.90
CA GLU A 63 -6.32 24.28 -5.28
C GLU A 63 -5.03 23.64 -5.88
N PRO A 64 -3.93 23.48 -5.13
CA PRO A 64 -2.72 22.84 -5.63
C PRO A 64 -2.84 21.34 -5.93
N VAL A 65 -3.91 20.68 -5.44
CA VAL A 65 -4.23 19.26 -5.71
C VAL A 65 -4.98 19.18 -7.04
N ASP A 66 -4.75 18.11 -7.80
CA ASP A 66 -5.51 17.86 -9.04
C ASP A 66 -7.02 17.95 -8.78
N ALA A 67 -7.75 18.66 -9.64
CA ALA A 67 -9.16 19.00 -9.42
C ALA A 67 -10.05 17.79 -9.12
N LYS A 68 -9.78 16.67 -9.77
CA LYS A 68 -10.54 15.41 -9.56
C LYS A 68 -10.27 14.74 -8.21
N ASP A 69 -9.13 15.07 -7.56
CA ASP A 69 -8.69 14.44 -6.31
C ASP A 69 -8.82 15.39 -5.10
N ARG A 70 -9.27 16.65 -5.31
CA ARG A 70 -9.45 17.65 -4.23
C ARG A 70 -10.43 17.19 -3.15
N HIS A 71 -11.45 16.43 -3.53
CA HIS A 71 -12.41 15.88 -2.58
C HIS A 71 -11.76 14.95 -1.56
N VAL A 72 -10.74 14.17 -1.97
CA VAL A 72 -9.97 13.29 -1.07
C VAL A 72 -9.15 14.11 -0.07
N ALA A 73 -8.47 15.16 -0.52
CA ALA A 73 -7.70 16.06 0.33
C ALA A 73 -8.61 16.80 1.33
N ALA A 74 -9.75 17.30 0.85
CA ALA A 74 -10.75 17.99 1.68
C ALA A 74 -11.35 17.06 2.74
N ALA A 75 -11.60 15.79 2.42
CA ALA A 75 -12.08 14.80 3.37
C ALA A 75 -11.04 14.50 4.45
N ALA A 76 -9.77 14.28 4.08
CA ALA A 76 -8.70 14.07 5.05
C ALA A 76 -8.51 15.28 5.99
N TYR A 77 -8.60 16.49 5.45
CA TYR A 77 -8.52 17.72 6.23
C TYR A 77 -9.69 17.86 7.21
N LYS A 78 -10.93 17.64 6.72
CA LYS A 78 -12.12 17.68 7.58
C LYS A 78 -11.99 16.68 8.74
N LEU A 79 -11.50 15.47 8.46
CA LEU A 79 -11.30 14.45 9.48
C LEU A 79 -10.36 14.96 10.60
N SER A 80 -9.25 15.61 10.24
CA SER A 80 -8.29 16.16 11.21
C SER A 80 -8.79 17.39 11.96
N LEU A 81 -9.77 18.12 11.42
CA LEU A 81 -10.27 19.37 11.95
C LEU A 81 -11.51 19.19 12.81
N ASP A 82 -12.50 18.49 12.27
CA ASP A 82 -13.86 18.41 12.83
C ASP A 82 -14.11 17.09 13.57
N ASP A 83 -13.74 15.96 12.94
CA ASP A 83 -14.11 14.63 13.43
C ASP A 83 -13.09 14.08 14.44
N TRP A 84 -11.80 14.39 14.23
CA TRP A 84 -10.69 13.99 15.12
C TRP A 84 -9.75 15.19 15.39
N PRO A 85 -10.25 16.22 16.10
CA PRO A 85 -9.53 17.47 16.27
C PRO A 85 -8.14 17.26 16.89
N GLY A 86 -7.11 17.79 16.22
CA GLY A 86 -5.73 17.71 16.69
C GLY A 86 -5.05 16.35 16.47
N GLN A 87 -5.72 15.39 15.85
CA GLN A 87 -5.11 14.09 15.52
C GLN A 87 -4.46 14.10 14.12
N PRO A 88 -3.29 13.48 13.95
CA PRO A 88 -2.67 13.34 12.64
C PRO A 88 -3.48 12.39 11.75
N VAL A 89 -3.67 12.79 10.49
CA VAL A 89 -4.37 11.99 9.47
C VAL A 89 -3.42 11.60 8.37
N ALA A 90 -3.31 10.31 8.08
CA ALA A 90 -2.57 9.78 6.97
C ALA A 90 -3.46 9.69 5.73
N LEU A 91 -3.18 10.48 4.70
CA LEU A 91 -3.79 10.33 3.38
C LEU A 91 -2.97 9.31 2.57
N VAL A 92 -3.51 8.09 2.43
CA VAL A 92 -2.81 7.00 1.73
C VAL A 92 -3.33 6.87 0.31
N THR A 93 -2.44 7.08 -0.67
CA THR A 93 -2.80 7.07 -2.10
C THR A 93 -1.73 6.43 -2.97
N LYS A 94 -2.12 5.90 -4.13
CA LYS A 94 -1.18 5.50 -5.18
C LYS A 94 -0.67 6.69 -5.99
N ASN A 95 -1.45 7.75 -6.07
CA ASN A 95 -1.17 8.94 -6.87
C ASN A 95 -0.54 10.07 -6.03
N VAL A 96 0.54 9.76 -5.31
CA VAL A 96 1.21 10.75 -4.43
C VAL A 96 1.56 12.05 -5.17
N LYS A 97 1.81 11.97 -6.49
CA LYS A 97 2.15 13.13 -7.32
C LYS A 97 0.99 14.14 -7.43
N ASP A 98 -0.25 13.68 -7.39
CA ASP A 98 -1.45 14.51 -7.53
C ASP A 98 -1.77 15.25 -6.20
N PHE A 99 -1.06 14.90 -5.13
CA PHE A 99 -1.20 15.50 -3.80
C PHE A 99 0.12 16.16 -3.36
N PRO A 100 0.48 17.34 -3.86
CA PRO A 100 1.74 17.99 -3.53
C PRO A 100 1.81 18.35 -2.04
N GLN A 101 2.94 18.05 -1.39
CA GLN A 101 3.13 18.26 0.05
C GLN A 101 2.81 19.69 0.50
N LYS A 102 3.09 20.69 -0.35
CA LYS A 102 2.77 22.11 -0.06
C LYS A 102 1.27 22.36 0.19
N ALA A 103 0.38 21.51 -0.36
CA ALA A 103 -1.06 21.66 -0.14
C ALA A 103 -1.48 21.32 1.29
N PHE A 104 -0.61 20.64 2.05
CA PHE A 104 -0.88 20.18 3.42
C PHE A 104 0.00 20.85 4.48
N ALA A 105 0.79 21.87 4.10
CA ALA A 105 1.78 22.51 4.99
C ALA A 105 1.18 23.01 6.32
N ASP A 106 -0.04 23.55 6.27
CA ASP A 106 -0.74 24.12 7.45
C ASP A 106 -1.86 23.17 7.93
N THR A 107 -1.65 21.88 7.83
CA THR A 107 -2.63 20.87 8.25
C THR A 107 -1.97 19.75 9.04
N LEU A 108 -2.77 18.92 9.70
CA LEU A 108 -2.32 17.67 10.34
C LEU A 108 -2.41 16.47 9.38
N VAL A 109 -2.58 16.71 8.08
CA VAL A 109 -2.66 15.67 7.07
C VAL A 109 -1.27 15.43 6.49
N THR A 110 -0.82 14.19 6.52
CA THR A 110 0.42 13.75 5.86
C THR A 110 0.08 12.74 4.78
N GLN A 111 0.59 12.97 3.57
CA GLN A 111 0.39 12.05 2.46
C GLN A 111 1.41 10.92 2.46
N TYR A 112 0.96 9.73 2.12
CA TYR A 112 1.79 8.54 2.00
C TYR A 112 1.44 7.74 0.74
N SER A 113 2.43 7.08 0.17
CA SER A 113 2.15 5.89 -0.61
C SER A 113 1.73 4.75 0.33
N MET A 114 0.98 3.76 -0.18
CA MET A 114 0.62 2.59 0.62
C MET A 114 1.85 1.90 1.22
N ALA A 115 2.92 1.74 0.42
CA ALA A 115 4.15 1.12 0.87
C ALA A 115 4.85 1.97 1.95
N GLY A 116 5.00 3.27 1.73
CA GLY A 116 5.62 4.18 2.71
C GLY A 116 4.85 4.23 4.02
N TYR A 117 3.51 4.15 3.98
CA TYR A 117 2.71 4.10 5.20
C TYR A 117 2.89 2.79 5.98
N LEU A 118 2.93 1.65 5.28
CA LEU A 118 3.18 0.37 5.94
C LEU A 118 4.59 0.28 6.53
N ASP A 119 5.59 0.83 5.86
CA ASP A 119 6.96 0.91 6.37
C ASP A 119 7.02 1.80 7.63
N ALA A 120 6.33 2.97 7.63
CA ALA A 120 6.23 3.85 8.79
C ALA A 120 5.54 3.16 9.98
N LEU A 121 4.41 2.50 9.75
CA LEU A 121 3.71 1.75 10.80
C LEU A 121 4.57 0.62 11.37
N TYR A 122 5.37 -0.06 10.53
CA TYR A 122 6.26 -1.10 11.02
C TYR A 122 7.32 -0.54 11.96
N VAL A 123 7.82 0.67 11.72
CA VAL A 123 8.78 1.33 12.63
C VAL A 123 8.15 1.62 13.98
N GLU A 124 6.90 2.08 14.00
CA GLU A 124 6.19 2.46 15.24
C GLU A 124 5.73 1.24 16.06
N VAL A 125 5.13 0.26 15.39
CA VAL A 125 4.50 -0.90 16.05
C VAL A 125 4.94 -2.24 15.42
N PRO A 126 6.25 -2.56 15.41
CA PRO A 126 6.83 -3.64 14.61
C PRO A 126 6.25 -5.03 14.92
N LYS A 127 5.97 -5.31 16.19
CA LYS A 127 5.43 -6.63 16.62
C LYS A 127 4.03 -6.85 16.09
N VAL A 128 3.20 -5.80 16.14
CA VAL A 128 1.79 -5.88 15.72
C VAL A 128 1.69 -6.00 14.22
N VAL A 129 2.39 -5.13 13.48
CA VAL A 129 2.41 -5.17 12.01
C VAL A 129 2.93 -6.52 11.52
N ALA A 130 4.03 -7.04 12.09
CA ALA A 130 4.56 -8.35 11.71
C ALA A 130 3.57 -9.49 11.96
N SER A 131 2.82 -9.44 13.07
CA SER A 131 1.78 -10.44 13.37
C SER A 131 0.64 -10.39 12.35
N ILE A 132 0.20 -9.19 12.00
CA ILE A 132 -0.85 -8.97 10.99
C ILE A 132 -0.40 -9.47 9.61
N VAL A 133 0.83 -9.14 9.20
CA VAL A 133 1.42 -9.60 7.94
C VAL A 133 1.47 -11.12 7.84
N GLU A 134 1.91 -11.80 8.91
CA GLU A 134 1.90 -13.26 8.95
C GLU A 134 0.47 -13.82 8.94
N GLY A 135 -0.46 -13.18 9.63
CA GLY A 135 -1.89 -13.52 9.59
C GLY A 135 -2.49 -13.39 8.19
N CYS A 136 -2.21 -12.28 7.49
CA CYS A 136 -2.62 -12.07 6.11
C CYS A 136 -2.08 -13.16 5.18
N ARG A 137 -0.78 -13.47 5.28
CA ARG A 137 -0.15 -14.54 4.50
C ARG A 137 -0.85 -15.88 4.70
N LYS A 138 -1.12 -16.27 5.96
CA LYS A 138 -1.78 -17.53 6.30
C LYS A 138 -3.22 -17.62 5.80
N LYS A 139 -3.93 -16.50 5.70
CA LYS A 139 -5.31 -16.43 5.21
C LYS A 139 -5.41 -16.57 3.67
N LEU A 140 -4.31 -16.41 2.92
CA LEU A 140 -4.31 -16.61 1.47
C LEU A 140 -4.58 -18.08 1.14
N LYS A 141 -5.61 -18.34 0.33
CA LYS A 141 -6.04 -19.70 -0.06
C LYS A 141 -5.59 -20.07 -1.46
N ALA A 142 -5.63 -19.12 -2.40
CA ALA A 142 -5.27 -19.32 -3.79
C ALA A 142 -4.69 -18.02 -4.40
N PRO A 143 -3.37 -17.96 -4.68
CA PRO A 143 -2.38 -18.95 -4.28
C PRO A 143 -2.03 -18.91 -2.78
N ARG A 144 -1.63 -20.03 -2.21
CA ARG A 144 -0.94 -20.04 -0.93
C ARG A 144 0.50 -19.60 -1.17
N LEU A 145 0.98 -18.63 -0.39
CA LEU A 145 2.34 -18.12 -0.52
C LEU A 145 3.22 -18.61 0.63
N THR A 146 4.43 -19.07 0.31
CA THR A 146 5.50 -19.28 1.29
C THR A 146 5.94 -17.94 1.88
N ARG A 147 6.83 -17.95 2.87
CA ARG A 147 7.38 -16.71 3.44
C ARG A 147 8.26 -15.97 2.44
N GLU A 148 9.07 -16.71 1.68
CA GLU A 148 9.92 -16.20 0.62
C GLU A 148 9.09 -15.51 -0.48
N GLU A 149 8.06 -16.19 -0.98
CA GLU A 149 7.16 -15.64 -1.99
C GLU A 149 6.42 -14.39 -1.48
N TYR A 150 6.04 -14.38 -0.20
CA TYR A 150 5.37 -13.23 0.37
C TYR A 150 6.31 -12.02 0.52
N VAL A 151 7.57 -12.24 0.92
CA VAL A 151 8.63 -11.20 0.92
C VAL A 151 8.82 -10.65 -0.49
N ALA A 152 8.87 -11.52 -1.50
CA ALA A 152 8.96 -11.10 -2.90
C ALA A 152 7.75 -10.24 -3.34
N VAL A 153 6.53 -10.58 -2.90
CA VAL A 153 5.33 -9.77 -3.16
C VAL A 153 5.41 -8.40 -2.48
N LEU A 154 5.86 -8.32 -1.22
CA LEU A 154 6.07 -7.05 -0.52
C LEU A 154 7.07 -6.17 -1.28
N MET A 155 8.19 -6.74 -1.72
CA MET A 155 9.22 -6.05 -2.48
C MET A 155 8.68 -5.51 -3.81
N LYS A 156 7.96 -6.32 -4.59
CA LYS A 156 7.31 -5.91 -5.86
C LYS A 156 6.31 -4.77 -5.68
N ASN A 157 5.65 -4.70 -4.53
CA ASN A 157 4.69 -3.65 -4.22
C ASN A 157 5.33 -2.42 -3.57
N GLY A 158 6.68 -2.35 -3.50
CA GLY A 158 7.41 -1.21 -2.99
C GLY A 158 7.50 -1.12 -1.47
N CYS A 159 7.00 -2.12 -0.72
CA CYS A 159 7.12 -2.21 0.74
C CYS A 159 8.52 -2.71 1.11
N VAL A 160 9.54 -1.95 0.74
CA VAL A 160 10.95 -2.38 0.83
C VAL A 160 11.39 -2.56 2.28
N GLY A 161 11.09 -1.61 3.14
CA GLY A 161 11.43 -1.68 4.57
C GLY A 161 10.76 -2.87 5.25
N LEU A 162 9.45 -3.05 5.01
CA LEU A 162 8.69 -4.17 5.56
C LEU A 162 9.17 -5.52 5.00
N ALA A 163 9.52 -5.60 3.71
CA ALA A 163 10.06 -6.82 3.10
C ALA A 163 11.37 -7.26 3.76
N HIS A 164 12.32 -6.33 3.96
CA HIS A 164 13.57 -6.61 4.68
C HIS A 164 13.33 -7.04 6.13
N ALA A 165 12.45 -6.37 6.82
CA ALA A 165 12.11 -6.68 8.20
C ALA A 165 11.47 -8.07 8.35
N MET A 166 10.54 -8.42 7.45
CA MET A 166 9.89 -9.73 7.47
C MET A 166 10.84 -10.85 7.01
N SER A 167 11.73 -10.58 6.05
CA SER A 167 12.79 -11.50 5.64
C SER A 167 13.69 -11.86 6.84
N ALA A 168 14.19 -10.87 7.56
CA ALA A 168 14.99 -11.09 8.75
C ALA A 168 14.22 -11.88 9.83
N ARG A 169 12.96 -11.52 10.08
CA ARG A 169 12.12 -12.18 11.07
C ARG A 169 11.81 -13.65 10.74
N TRP A 170 11.66 -13.97 9.47
CA TRP A 170 11.35 -15.31 8.99
C TRP A 170 12.60 -16.13 8.64
N ALA A 171 13.78 -15.53 8.72
CA ALA A 171 15.06 -16.12 8.32
C ALA A 171 15.03 -16.63 6.86
N VAL A 172 14.48 -15.82 5.96
CA VAL A 172 14.42 -16.10 4.52
C VAL A 172 15.16 -15.03 3.73
N GLU A 173 15.61 -15.36 2.51
CA GLU A 173 16.32 -14.41 1.67
C GLU A 173 15.36 -13.31 1.15
N CYS A 174 15.83 -12.06 1.19
CA CYS A 174 15.12 -10.94 0.62
C CYS A 174 15.65 -10.67 -0.79
N PRO A 175 14.80 -10.77 -1.84
CA PRO A 175 15.23 -10.44 -3.19
C PRO A 175 15.49 -8.95 -3.33
N ALA A 176 16.40 -8.57 -4.22
CA ALA A 176 16.57 -7.19 -4.65
C ALA A 176 15.65 -6.90 -5.85
N LEU A 177 15.22 -5.65 -5.99
CA LEU A 177 14.37 -5.19 -7.09
C LEU A 177 15.22 -4.39 -8.08
N ALA A 178 15.32 -4.85 -9.32
CA ALA A 178 15.98 -4.12 -10.40
C ALA A 178 15.12 -2.93 -10.88
N LYS A 179 15.74 -1.99 -11.61
CA LYS A 179 15.06 -0.79 -12.14
C LYS A 179 13.91 -1.12 -13.10
N ASP A 180 13.98 -2.26 -13.78
CA ASP A 180 12.94 -2.77 -14.68
C ASP A 180 11.80 -3.53 -13.95
N GLY A 181 11.87 -3.62 -12.61
CA GLY A 181 10.89 -4.33 -11.79
C GLY A 181 11.15 -5.84 -11.65
N THR A 182 12.26 -6.35 -12.18
CA THR A 182 12.66 -7.75 -12.02
C THR A 182 13.21 -7.99 -10.61
N LEU A 183 12.78 -9.07 -9.96
CA LEU A 183 13.36 -9.53 -8.70
C LEU A 183 14.54 -10.45 -8.98
N TYR A 184 15.61 -10.31 -8.22
CA TYR A 184 16.76 -11.21 -8.25
C TYR A 184 17.30 -11.46 -6.84
N TYR A 185 17.85 -12.65 -6.62
CA TYR A 185 18.49 -13.03 -5.38
C TYR A 185 20.01 -12.85 -5.52
N LEU A 186 20.66 -12.28 -4.51
CA LEU A 186 22.10 -12.02 -4.55
C LEU A 186 22.90 -13.31 -4.63
N SER A 187 22.43 -14.40 -4.02
CA SER A 187 23.00 -15.73 -4.14
C SER A 187 23.06 -16.23 -5.59
N GLU A 188 22.03 -15.99 -6.39
CA GLU A 188 21.97 -16.35 -7.82
C GLU A 188 22.89 -15.45 -8.67
N ALA A 189 22.95 -14.15 -8.35
CA ALA A 189 23.79 -13.20 -9.06
C ALA A 189 25.29 -13.54 -8.95
N VAL A 190 25.74 -14.04 -7.81
CA VAL A 190 27.12 -14.49 -7.59
C VAL A 190 27.44 -15.74 -8.42
N THR A 191 26.47 -16.66 -8.54
CA THR A 191 26.64 -17.90 -9.34
C THR A 191 26.75 -17.62 -10.85
N ILE A 192 26.05 -16.60 -11.36
CA ILE A 192 26.10 -16.22 -12.79
C ILE A 192 27.46 -15.59 -13.15
N LYS A 193 28.09 -14.81 -12.24
CA LYS A 193 29.40 -14.19 -12.49
C LYS A 193 30.55 -15.20 -12.54
N THR A 194 30.40 -16.42 -12.01
CA THR A 194 31.43 -17.47 -12.04
C THR A 194 31.42 -18.32 -13.29
N ARG A 195 30.43 -18.20 -14.18
CA ARG A 195 30.45 -18.83 -15.50
C ARG A 195 31.32 -17.99 -16.45
N GLN A 196 32.62 -18.30 -16.48
CA GLN A 196 33.50 -17.78 -17.52
C GLN A 196 32.99 -18.16 -18.93
N PRO A 197 33.01 -17.20 -19.88
CA PRO A 197 32.72 -17.57 -21.28
C PRO A 197 33.75 -18.58 -21.76
N LYS A 198 33.28 -19.71 -22.30
CA LYS A 198 34.15 -20.70 -22.95
C LYS A 198 34.94 -19.99 -24.04
N THR A 199 36.25 -19.94 -23.91
CA THR A 199 37.20 -19.44 -24.93
C THR A 199 36.96 -20.19 -26.23
N PRO A 200 36.71 -19.54 -27.38
CA PRO A 200 36.54 -20.24 -28.64
C PRO A 200 37.83 -21.00 -29.00
N ALA A 201 37.68 -22.27 -29.31
CA ALA A 201 38.79 -23.12 -29.71
C ALA A 201 39.52 -22.52 -30.92
N LYS A 202 40.81 -22.26 -30.80
CA LYS A 202 41.68 -21.86 -31.92
C LYS A 202 41.62 -22.94 -32.96
N ARG A 203 41.07 -22.64 -34.16
CA ARG A 203 41.25 -23.43 -35.36
C ARG A 203 42.75 -23.43 -35.67
N ARG A 204 43.38 -24.58 -35.65
CA ARG A 204 44.70 -24.80 -36.21
C ARG A 204 44.65 -24.81 -37.73
N PRO A 205 45.73 -24.32 -38.39
CA PRO A 205 45.82 -24.22 -39.84
C PRO A 205 45.84 -25.58 -40.55
#